data_094c993ef514467d2921cf963502d5cf
#
_entry.id   094c993ef514467d2921cf963502d5cf
#
_cell.length_a   1.000
_cell.length_b   1.000
_cell.length_c   1.000
_cell.angle_alpha   90.00
_cell.angle_beta   90.00
_cell.angle_gamma   90.00
#
_symmetry.space_group_name_H-M   'P 1'
#
loop_
_entity.id
_entity.type
_entity.pdbx_description
1 polymer ?
#
loop_
_entity_poly.entity_id
_entity_poly.type
_entity_poly.pdbx_seq_one_letter_code
_entity_poly.pdbx_strand_id
1 'polypeptide(L)'
;MIKFSRERVLLLHQIIGEATGGSTGVRDEGVLDSALEGIYAGFGGKEFYPTKEEKGARLGFSLISNHAFVDGNKRIGIYVMLAFLEMNGIRLYCTDDELVKVGLSVAEGSMKYEELLAWVVEHETI
;
A
#
# COMPACT_ATOMS: atom_id res chain seq x y z
N MET A 1 0.19 -16.39 5.66
CA MET A 1 -0.17 -15.09 5.08
C MET A 1 0.10 -15.08 3.59
N ILE A 2 -0.83 -14.56 2.80
CA ILE A 2 -0.72 -14.54 1.34
C ILE A 2 0.08 -13.31 0.92
N LYS A 3 1.17 -13.54 0.17
CA LYS A 3 2.03 -12.46 -0.32
C LYS A 3 1.43 -11.79 -1.56
N PHE A 4 1.57 -10.48 -1.64
CA PHE A 4 1.20 -9.72 -2.82
C PHE A 4 2.40 -9.69 -3.77
N SER A 5 2.23 -10.24 -4.96
CA SER A 5 3.34 -10.38 -5.91
C SER A 5 3.64 -9.08 -6.65
N ARG A 6 4.88 -8.96 -7.11
CA ARG A 6 5.31 -7.87 -7.97
C ARG A 6 4.44 -7.79 -9.25
N GLU A 7 4.16 -8.93 -9.85
CA GLU A 7 3.34 -9.02 -11.06
C GLU A 7 1.94 -8.45 -10.84
N ARG A 8 1.36 -8.69 -9.68
CA ARG A 8 0.04 -8.14 -9.33
C ARG A 8 0.09 -6.62 -9.16
N VAL A 9 1.15 -6.11 -8.54
CA VAL A 9 1.33 -4.65 -8.41
C VAL A 9 1.44 -4.00 -9.77
N LEU A 10 2.27 -4.57 -10.64
CA LEU A 10 2.47 -4.05 -12.01
C LEU A 10 1.18 -4.08 -12.81
N LEU A 11 0.41 -5.16 -12.70
CA LEU A 11 -0.88 -5.28 -13.39
C LEU A 11 -1.88 -4.23 -12.90
N LEU A 12 -2.00 -4.06 -11.58
CA LEU A 12 -2.88 -3.04 -11.01
C LEU A 12 -2.46 -1.62 -11.45
N HIS A 13 -1.17 -1.33 -11.45
CA HIS A 13 -0.67 -0.03 -11.86
C HIS A 13 -0.98 0.25 -13.33
N GLN A 14 -0.84 -0.76 -14.18
CA GLN A 14 -1.17 -0.64 -15.59
C GLN A 14 -2.67 -0.39 -15.79
N ILE A 15 -3.52 -1.14 -15.13
CA ILE A 15 -4.99 -0.97 -15.22
C ILE A 15 -5.40 0.44 -14.78
N ILE A 16 -4.87 0.91 -13.66
CA ILE A 16 -5.16 2.24 -13.14
C ILE A 16 -4.66 3.33 -14.11
N GLY A 17 -3.44 3.17 -14.63
CA GLY A 17 -2.86 4.11 -15.56
C GLY A 17 -3.67 4.23 -16.84
N GLU A 18 -4.10 3.12 -17.41
CA GLU A 18 -4.94 3.09 -18.61
C GLU A 18 -6.30 3.75 -18.37
N ALA A 19 -6.91 3.48 -17.22
CA ALA A 19 -8.22 4.03 -16.85
C ALA A 19 -8.18 5.55 -16.60
N THR A 20 -7.03 6.08 -16.14
CA THR A 20 -6.91 7.48 -15.73
C THR A 20 -6.06 8.32 -16.68
N GLY A 21 -5.46 7.72 -17.72
CA GLY A 21 -4.57 8.41 -18.67
C GLY A 21 -3.19 8.72 -18.11
N GLY A 22 -2.80 8.12 -16.98
CA GLY A 22 -1.49 8.32 -16.37
C GLY A 22 -0.41 7.46 -17.01
N SER A 23 0.85 7.74 -16.66
CA SER A 23 2.00 6.93 -17.08
C SER A 23 1.98 5.58 -16.37
N THR A 24 2.33 4.50 -17.08
CA THR A 24 2.37 3.14 -16.54
C THR A 24 3.79 2.66 -16.23
N GLY A 25 4.80 3.53 -16.30
CA GLY A 25 6.20 3.15 -16.12
C GLY A 25 6.60 2.97 -14.66
N VAL A 26 7.52 2.01 -14.43
CA VAL A 26 8.20 1.86 -13.15
C VAL A 26 9.41 2.78 -13.13
N ARG A 27 9.53 3.63 -12.11
CA ARG A 27 10.67 4.52 -11.95
C ARG A 27 11.87 3.81 -11.32
N ASP A 28 11.62 2.96 -10.34
CA ASP A 28 12.66 2.29 -9.57
C ASP A 28 12.17 0.91 -9.12
N GLU A 29 12.66 -0.12 -9.79
CA GLU A 29 12.27 -1.50 -9.47
C GLU A 29 12.82 -1.96 -8.12
N GLY A 30 13.98 -1.48 -7.72
CA GLY A 30 14.56 -1.79 -6.41
C GLY A 30 13.70 -1.23 -5.27
N VAL A 31 13.16 -0.05 -5.44
CA VAL A 31 12.22 0.55 -4.47
C VAL A 31 10.94 -0.26 -4.39
N LEU A 32 10.41 -0.71 -5.53
CA LEU A 32 9.22 -1.57 -5.55
C LEU A 32 9.47 -2.89 -4.81
N ASP A 33 10.56 -3.56 -5.13
CA ASP A 33 10.92 -4.82 -4.49
C ASP A 33 11.14 -4.64 -2.97
N SER A 34 11.81 -3.57 -2.57
CA SER A 34 12.03 -3.25 -1.16
C SER A 34 10.72 -3.02 -0.41
N ALA A 35 9.75 -2.37 -1.04
CA ALA A 35 8.44 -2.15 -0.43
C ALA A 35 7.71 -3.48 -0.20
N LEU A 36 7.74 -4.36 -1.19
CA LEU A 36 7.07 -5.67 -1.10
C LEU A 36 7.73 -6.59 -0.07
N GLU A 37 9.04 -6.62 0.00
CA GLU A 37 9.78 -7.47 0.93
C GLU A 37 9.86 -6.87 2.34
N GLY A 38 9.87 -5.56 2.44
CA GLY A 38 10.05 -4.83 3.71
C GLY A 38 8.98 -5.13 4.74
N ILE A 39 7.79 -5.51 4.32
CA ILE A 39 6.71 -5.85 5.26
C ILE A 39 6.97 -7.15 6.03
N TYR A 40 7.92 -7.97 5.56
CA TYR A 40 8.34 -9.20 6.24
C TYR A 40 9.66 -9.04 6.99
N ALA A 41 10.21 -7.83 7.01
CA ALA A 41 11.47 -7.56 7.70
C ALA A 41 11.35 -7.75 9.21
N GLY A 42 12.46 -8.12 9.83
CA GLY A 42 12.51 -8.33 11.27
C GLY A 42 13.94 -8.40 11.76
N PHE A 43 14.07 -8.61 13.08
CA PHE A 43 15.35 -8.75 13.74
C PHE A 43 15.21 -9.70 14.93
N GLY A 44 16.18 -10.60 15.09
CA GLY A 44 16.22 -11.52 16.22
C GLY A 44 15.02 -12.45 16.32
N GLY A 45 14.46 -12.87 15.18
CA GLY A 45 13.31 -13.75 15.13
C GLY A 45 11.96 -13.05 15.31
N LYS A 46 11.98 -11.71 15.43
CA LYS A 46 10.75 -10.91 15.56
C LYS A 46 10.54 -10.06 14.33
N GLU A 47 9.32 -10.09 13.78
CA GLU A 47 8.93 -9.24 12.67
C GLU A 47 8.67 -7.81 13.17
N PHE A 48 9.02 -6.81 12.36
CA PHE A 48 8.70 -5.41 12.66
C PHE A 48 7.20 -5.14 12.49
N TYR A 49 6.55 -5.87 11.58
CA TYR A 49 5.13 -5.71 11.24
C TYR A 49 4.42 -7.05 11.36
N PRO A 50 4.17 -7.53 12.60
CA PRO A 50 3.70 -8.91 12.78
C PRO A 50 2.25 -9.17 12.38
N THR A 51 1.38 -8.17 12.40
CA THR A 51 -0.03 -8.35 12.03
C THR A 51 -0.27 -8.05 10.55
N LYS A 52 -1.38 -8.54 10.03
CA LYS A 52 -1.82 -8.26 8.66
C LYS A 52 -2.06 -6.78 8.45
N GLU A 53 -2.68 -6.13 9.43
CA GLU A 53 -2.94 -4.69 9.41
C GLU A 53 -1.66 -3.88 9.34
N GLU A 54 -0.67 -4.25 10.16
CA GLU A 54 0.63 -3.61 10.14
C GLU A 54 1.34 -3.78 8.80
N LYS A 55 1.32 -4.99 8.25
CA LYS A 55 1.93 -5.26 6.94
C LYS A 55 1.24 -4.49 5.82
N GLY A 56 -0.09 -4.50 5.81
CA GLY A 56 -0.86 -3.77 4.79
C GLY A 56 -0.62 -2.27 4.83
N ALA A 57 -0.68 -1.68 6.03
CA ALA A 57 -0.41 -0.26 6.21
C ALA A 57 1.01 0.10 5.81
N ARG A 58 2.01 -0.73 6.17
CA ARG A 58 3.40 -0.47 5.78
C ARG A 58 3.60 -0.56 4.28
N LEU A 59 2.98 -1.52 3.63
CA LEU A 59 3.05 -1.67 2.18
C LEU A 59 2.49 -0.43 1.47
N GLY A 60 1.30 0.01 1.85
CA GLY A 60 0.69 1.20 1.29
C GLY A 60 1.52 2.45 1.54
N PHE A 61 1.98 2.63 2.77
CA PHE A 61 2.83 3.76 3.15
C PHE A 61 4.12 3.81 2.32
N SER A 62 4.80 2.68 2.18
CA SER A 62 6.06 2.60 1.44
C SER A 62 5.87 2.89 -0.05
N LEU A 63 4.82 2.36 -0.66
CA LEU A 63 4.55 2.60 -2.09
C LEU A 63 4.24 4.06 -2.37
N ILE A 64 3.49 4.72 -1.50
CA ILE A 64 3.17 6.14 -1.65
C ILE A 64 4.42 7.00 -1.43
N SER A 65 5.16 6.74 -0.35
CA SER A 65 6.25 7.60 0.10
C SER A 65 7.52 7.47 -0.74
N ASN A 66 7.80 6.28 -1.27
CA ASN A 66 9.08 5.99 -1.93
C ASN A 66 9.05 6.13 -3.45
N HIS A 67 7.90 6.43 -4.04
CA HIS A 67 7.75 6.74 -5.46
C HIS A 67 8.38 5.69 -6.39
N ALA A 68 7.94 4.43 -6.28
CA ALA A 68 8.42 3.34 -7.13
C ALA A 68 8.00 3.50 -8.60
N PHE A 69 6.92 4.22 -8.86
CA PHE A 69 6.38 4.44 -10.19
C PHE A 69 6.61 5.87 -10.67
N VAL A 70 6.58 6.06 -11.97
CA VAL A 70 6.69 7.39 -12.60
C VAL A 70 5.50 8.27 -12.18
N ASP A 71 4.31 7.67 -12.10
CA ASP A 71 3.07 8.39 -11.80
C ASP A 71 2.11 7.46 -11.05
N GLY A 72 1.14 8.03 -10.35
CA GLY A 72 0.08 7.29 -9.70
C GLY A 72 0.46 6.61 -8.39
N ASN A 73 1.55 7.01 -7.73
CA ASN A 73 2.02 6.37 -6.50
C ASN A 73 0.99 6.39 -5.35
N LYS A 74 0.28 7.49 -5.17
CA LYS A 74 -0.78 7.60 -4.15
C LYS A 74 -1.86 6.56 -4.40
N ARG A 75 -2.30 6.47 -5.65
CA ARG A 75 -3.40 5.59 -6.03
C ARG A 75 -3.00 4.13 -5.94
N ILE A 76 -1.85 3.77 -6.51
CA ILE A 76 -1.39 2.38 -6.47
C ILE A 76 -1.11 1.92 -5.04
N GLY A 77 -0.53 2.77 -4.20
CA GLY A 77 -0.26 2.44 -2.80
C GLY A 77 -1.54 2.09 -2.04
N ILE A 78 -2.58 2.90 -2.20
CA ILE A 78 -3.88 2.65 -1.55
C ILE A 78 -4.52 1.36 -2.07
N TYR A 79 -4.56 1.14 -3.39
CA TYR A 79 -5.20 -0.06 -3.93
C TYR A 79 -4.44 -1.34 -3.61
N VAL A 80 -3.11 -1.30 -3.59
CA VAL A 80 -2.31 -2.47 -3.18
C VAL A 80 -2.53 -2.78 -1.71
N MET A 81 -2.59 -1.76 -0.85
CA MET A 81 -2.91 -1.95 0.57
C MET A 81 -4.26 -2.64 0.75
N LEU A 82 -5.31 -2.14 0.08
CA LEU A 82 -6.64 -2.74 0.16
C LEU A 82 -6.64 -4.18 -0.34
N ALA A 83 -6.01 -4.44 -1.48
CA ALA A 83 -5.96 -5.76 -2.08
C ALA A 83 -5.18 -6.76 -1.20
N PHE A 84 -4.06 -6.34 -0.64
CA PHE A 84 -3.28 -7.17 0.29
C PHE A 84 -4.12 -7.56 1.51
N LEU A 85 -4.77 -6.58 2.12
CA LEU A 85 -5.61 -6.82 3.30
C LEU A 85 -6.77 -7.76 2.97
N GLU A 86 -7.45 -7.54 1.86
CA GLU A 86 -8.58 -8.38 1.44
C GLU A 86 -8.15 -9.82 1.16
N MET A 87 -7.01 -10.02 0.48
CA MET A 87 -6.45 -11.35 0.24
C MET A 87 -6.15 -12.09 1.54
N ASN A 88 -5.85 -11.35 2.61
CA ASN A 88 -5.54 -11.90 3.91
C ASN A 88 -6.72 -11.88 4.89
N GLY A 89 -7.93 -11.67 4.38
CA GLY A 89 -9.16 -11.80 5.14
C GLY A 89 -9.61 -10.54 5.86
N ILE A 90 -9.02 -9.38 5.55
CA ILE A 90 -9.38 -8.11 6.18
C ILE A 90 -10.04 -7.19 5.15
N ARG A 91 -11.26 -6.79 5.41
CA ARG A 91 -11.99 -5.87 4.55
C ARG A 91 -12.19 -4.54 5.27
N LEU A 92 -11.87 -3.45 4.56
CA LEU A 92 -12.06 -2.10 5.08
C LEU A 92 -13.36 -1.50 4.54
N TYR A 93 -14.07 -0.79 5.40
CA TYR A 93 -15.30 -0.08 5.06
C TYR A 93 -15.03 1.42 5.07
N CYS A 94 -14.94 1.99 3.90
CA CYS A 94 -14.66 3.40 3.71
C CYS A 94 -15.21 3.85 2.35
N THR A 95 -15.40 5.15 2.19
CA THR A 95 -15.81 5.73 0.93
C THR A 95 -14.60 6.00 0.04
N ASP A 96 -14.84 6.19 -1.26
CA ASP A 96 -13.77 6.57 -2.20
C ASP A 96 -13.15 7.91 -1.80
N ASP A 97 -13.94 8.85 -1.32
CA ASP A 97 -13.43 10.15 -0.86
C ASP A 97 -12.49 9.99 0.34
N GLU A 98 -12.80 9.10 1.27
CA GLU A 98 -11.91 8.80 2.39
C GLU A 98 -10.59 8.21 1.91
N LEU A 99 -10.62 7.31 0.93
CA LEU A 99 -9.42 6.72 0.34
C LEU A 99 -8.53 7.77 -0.33
N VAL A 100 -9.14 8.69 -1.09
CA VAL A 100 -8.41 9.78 -1.73
C VAL A 100 -7.73 10.66 -0.69
N LYS A 101 -8.43 11.02 0.38
CA LYS A 101 -7.88 11.83 1.46
C LYS A 101 -6.72 11.16 2.17
N VAL A 102 -6.83 9.86 2.43
CA VAL A 102 -5.75 9.07 3.05
C VAL A 102 -4.50 9.08 2.17
N GLY A 103 -4.66 8.80 0.88
CA GLY A 103 -3.54 8.81 -0.07
C GLY A 103 -2.83 10.16 -0.13
N LEU A 104 -3.60 11.23 -0.18
CA LEU A 104 -3.07 12.60 -0.15
C LEU A 104 -2.33 12.89 1.15
N SER A 105 -2.92 12.54 2.29
CA SER A 105 -2.33 12.79 3.61
C SER A 105 -0.98 12.08 3.78
N VAL A 106 -0.88 10.84 3.33
CA VAL A 106 0.39 10.09 3.35
C VAL A 106 1.40 10.77 2.43
N ALA A 107 1.01 11.12 1.21
CA ALA A 107 1.90 11.73 0.23
C ALA A 107 2.43 13.09 0.69
N GLU A 108 1.61 13.86 1.37
CA GLU A 108 1.98 15.19 1.90
C GLU A 108 2.83 15.10 3.17
N GLY A 109 2.90 13.94 3.80
CA GLY A 109 3.61 13.75 5.05
C GLY A 109 2.81 14.12 6.29
N SER A 110 1.54 14.46 6.17
CA SER A 110 0.68 14.77 7.31
C SER A 110 0.16 13.50 8.01
N MET A 111 0.14 12.37 7.31
CA MET A 111 -0.18 11.07 7.88
C MET A 111 1.05 10.17 7.84
N LYS A 112 1.55 9.81 9.01
CA LYS A 112 2.68 8.89 9.15
C LYS A 112 2.20 7.45 9.17
N TYR A 113 3.15 6.49 9.19
CA TYR A 113 2.81 5.08 9.20
C TYR A 113 1.86 4.70 10.34
N GLU A 114 2.16 5.17 11.57
CA GLU A 114 1.36 4.83 12.75
C GLU A 114 -0.08 5.33 12.63
N GLU A 115 -0.25 6.50 12.02
CA GLU A 115 -1.57 7.09 11.79
C GLU A 115 -2.33 6.32 10.70
N LEU A 116 -1.63 5.90 9.66
CA LEU A 116 -2.23 5.05 8.61
C LEU A 116 -2.66 3.70 9.19
N LEU A 117 -1.83 3.11 10.04
CA LEU A 117 -2.18 1.86 10.74
C LEU A 117 -3.43 2.03 11.59
N ALA A 118 -3.51 3.12 12.36
CA ALA A 118 -4.69 3.42 13.17
C ALA A 118 -5.94 3.56 12.29
N TRP A 119 -5.82 4.24 11.16
CA TRP A 119 -6.91 4.39 10.19
C TRP A 119 -7.39 3.03 9.66
N VAL A 120 -6.46 2.15 9.31
CA VAL A 120 -6.78 0.79 8.86
C VAL A 120 -7.58 0.03 9.92
N VAL A 121 -7.07 0.02 11.16
CA VAL A 121 -7.73 -0.69 12.27
C VAL A 121 -9.13 -0.14 12.53
N GLU A 122 -9.29 1.18 12.48
CA GLU A 122 -10.59 1.84 12.70
C GLU A 122 -11.63 1.50 11.61
N HIS A 123 -11.19 1.20 10.40
CA HIS A 123 -12.08 0.94 9.26
C HIS A 123 -12.29 -0.55 8.97
N GLU A 124 -11.74 -1.43 9.79
CA GLU A 124 -12.02 -2.86 9.65
C GLU A 124 -13.47 -3.17 9.98
N THR A 125 -14.03 -4.18 9.27
CA THR A 125 -15.32 -4.71 9.68
C THR A 125 -15.19 -5.64 10.87
N ILE A 126 -16.16 -5.55 11.67
CA ILE A 126 -16.31 -6.47 12.79
C ILE A 126 -17.10 -7.69 12.32
#